data_5034c8ed1702cb0ba01e85d07cd74745
#
_entry.id   5034c8ed1702cb0ba01e85d07cd74745
#
_cell.length_a   1.000
_cell.length_b   1.000
_cell.length_c   1.000
_cell.angle_alpha   90.00
_cell.angle_beta   90.00
_cell.angle_gamma   90.00
#
_symmetry.space_group_name_H-M   'P 1'
#
loop_
_entity.id
_entity.type
_entity.pdbx_description
1 polymer ?
#
loop_
_entity_poly.entity_id
_entity_poly.type
_entity_poly.pdbx_seq_one_letter_code
_entity_poly.pdbx_strand_id
1 'polypeptide(L)'
;MHNLETKKIKNEKSPGICWYCAISGDQYEEAAGQGIIAGINAHINCHGGNPFILARNEAYIGVLIDDLVTKGVDEPYRMFTSRAEYRILLRQDDADMRLTEKSYNLGLASTQRHSLLIEKKEHINHLIEFAKNYSVKPQYINSGLERLGTSPLKQGIKLIDLILRPQLSISKIAELIPALHKEIDKIKNRKDEIIEATEIRIKYEGYIDREKMIADKISRLENIRIKGKFDYNSIKQLSTEARQKLDKIAQAARIPGISPSDINILLVLSGR
;
A
#
# COMPACT_ATOMS: atom_id res chain seq x y z
N MET A 1 -5.69 17.62 -34.50
CA MET A 1 -4.58 16.73 -34.92
C MET A 1 -3.87 16.26 -33.68
N HIS A 2 -4.28 15.13 -33.09
CA HIS A 2 -3.42 14.24 -32.28
C HIS A 2 -4.28 13.11 -31.72
N ASN A 3 -4.80 12.34 -32.67
CA ASN A 3 -5.48 11.08 -32.37
C ASN A 3 -4.61 9.95 -32.93
N LEU A 4 -3.40 9.81 -32.38
CA LEU A 4 -2.46 8.84 -32.86
C LEU A 4 -1.88 8.05 -31.67
N GLU A 5 -2.26 6.76 -31.64
CA GLU A 5 -1.39 5.66 -31.19
C GLU A 5 -1.48 5.13 -29.77
N THR A 6 -2.43 5.49 -28.96
CA THR A 6 -2.70 4.70 -27.74
C THR A 6 -3.19 3.27 -28.04
N LYS A 7 -3.63 3.00 -29.28
CA LYS A 7 -4.06 1.66 -29.72
C LYS A 7 -2.94 0.70 -30.09
N LYS A 8 -1.73 1.18 -30.40
CA LYS A 8 -0.62 0.32 -30.87
C LYS A 8 0.19 -0.33 -29.76
N ILE A 9 0.16 0.24 -28.55
CA ILE A 9 0.96 -0.28 -27.41
C ILE A 9 0.37 -1.56 -26.80
N LYS A 10 -0.87 -1.93 -27.17
CA LYS A 10 -1.54 -3.14 -26.64
C LYS A 10 -1.06 -4.47 -27.20
N ASN A 11 -0.25 -4.49 -28.25
CA ASN A 11 0.00 -5.74 -29.00
C ASN A 11 1.44 -6.23 -29.05
N GLU A 12 2.39 -5.58 -28.42
CA GLU A 12 3.75 -6.09 -28.43
C GLU A 12 4.25 -6.43 -27.03
N LYS A 13 4.91 -7.56 -26.95
CA LYS A 13 5.42 -8.31 -25.79
C LYS A 13 6.36 -7.57 -24.83
N SER A 14 6.27 -6.28 -24.72
CA SER A 14 7.03 -5.48 -23.75
C SER A 14 6.08 -4.86 -22.74
N PRO A 15 6.00 -5.38 -21.51
CA PRO A 15 5.24 -4.70 -20.48
C PRO A 15 5.95 -3.39 -20.14
N GLY A 16 5.48 -2.31 -20.75
CA GLY A 16 5.49 -1.03 -20.13
C GLY A 16 6.72 -0.17 -20.07
N ILE A 17 7.47 -0.03 -21.17
CA ILE A 17 8.16 1.26 -21.38
C ILE A 17 7.18 2.15 -22.12
N CYS A 18 6.27 2.76 -21.41
CA CYS A 18 5.43 3.79 -21.96
C CYS A 18 6.22 5.11 -21.98
N TRP A 19 7.02 5.34 -23.01
CA TRP A 19 7.69 6.62 -23.26
C TRP A 19 6.70 7.80 -23.26
N TYR A 20 5.46 7.55 -23.66
CA TYR A 20 4.40 8.54 -23.68
C TYR A 20 3.90 8.90 -22.26
N CYS A 21 3.93 7.94 -21.33
CA CYS A 21 3.56 8.20 -19.93
C CYS A 21 4.56 9.11 -19.20
N ALA A 22 5.82 9.14 -19.63
CA ALA A 22 6.83 10.05 -19.06
C ALA A 22 6.58 11.53 -19.42
N ILE A 23 5.75 11.80 -20.42
CA ILE A 23 5.52 13.16 -20.95
C ILE A 23 4.17 13.71 -20.48
N SER A 24 3.25 12.89 -20.01
CA SER A 24 1.88 13.30 -19.68
C SER A 24 1.64 13.62 -18.19
N GLY A 25 2.67 13.60 -17.35
CA GLY A 25 2.56 14.01 -15.96
C GLY A 25 2.62 15.53 -15.82
N ASP A 26 1.63 16.13 -15.23
CA ASP A 26 1.56 17.58 -14.99
C ASP A 26 2.47 18.06 -13.86
N GLN A 27 3.07 17.12 -13.10
CA GLN A 27 3.91 17.43 -11.95
C GLN A 27 5.27 16.75 -12.05
N TYR A 28 6.30 17.44 -11.57
CA TYR A 28 7.71 16.98 -11.62
C TYR A 28 7.90 15.64 -10.89
N GLU A 29 7.20 15.44 -9.77
CA GLU A 29 7.30 14.23 -8.95
C GLU A 29 6.76 13.00 -9.67
N GLU A 30 5.65 13.13 -10.36
CA GLU A 30 5.02 12.06 -11.16
C GLU A 30 5.91 11.68 -12.33
N ALA A 31 6.42 12.68 -13.05
CA ALA A 31 7.35 12.47 -14.16
C ALA A 31 8.67 11.83 -13.70
N ALA A 32 9.21 12.24 -12.56
CA ALA A 32 10.41 11.65 -11.98
C ALA A 32 10.19 10.18 -11.61
N GLY A 33 9.05 9.86 -10.96
CA GLY A 33 8.68 8.49 -10.63
C GLY A 33 8.54 7.61 -11.86
N GLN A 34 7.86 8.09 -12.90
CA GLN A 34 7.73 7.38 -14.18
C GLN A 34 9.09 7.17 -14.85
N GLY A 35 9.95 8.18 -14.85
CA GLY A 35 11.29 8.09 -15.40
C GLY A 35 12.15 7.04 -14.70
N ILE A 36 12.07 6.94 -13.37
CA ILE A 36 12.77 5.91 -12.59
C ILE A 36 12.28 4.51 -12.98
N ILE A 37 10.98 4.28 -13.03
CA ILE A 37 10.42 2.97 -13.40
C ILE A 37 10.77 2.62 -14.85
N ALA A 38 10.71 3.59 -15.76
CA ALA A 38 11.09 3.38 -17.15
C ALA A 38 12.58 3.02 -17.28
N GLY A 39 13.46 3.72 -16.58
CA GLY A 39 14.91 3.44 -16.57
C GLY A 39 15.24 2.06 -16.03
N ILE A 40 14.61 1.66 -14.91
CA ILE A 40 14.76 0.30 -14.34
C ILE A 40 14.34 -0.75 -15.35
N ASN A 41 13.15 -0.59 -15.96
CA ASN A 41 12.64 -1.58 -16.91
C ASN A 41 13.42 -1.60 -18.23
N ALA A 42 13.98 -0.46 -18.69
CA ALA A 42 14.88 -0.42 -19.82
C ALA A 42 16.13 -1.26 -19.57
N HIS A 43 16.77 -1.07 -18.41
CA HIS A 43 17.93 -1.87 -18.00
C HIS A 43 17.58 -3.37 -17.94
N ILE A 44 16.51 -3.73 -17.26
CA ILE A 44 16.06 -5.13 -17.12
C ILE A 44 15.81 -5.76 -18.51
N ASN A 45 15.14 -5.04 -19.41
CA ASN A 45 14.84 -5.52 -20.74
C ASN A 45 16.11 -5.77 -21.58
N CYS A 46 17.10 -4.90 -21.47
CA CYS A 46 18.40 -5.10 -22.14
C CYS A 46 19.13 -6.37 -21.66
N HIS A 47 18.84 -6.83 -20.43
CA HIS A 47 19.46 -8.03 -19.85
C HIS A 47 18.54 -9.25 -19.87
N GLY A 48 17.39 -9.19 -20.55
CA GLY A 48 16.44 -10.32 -20.67
C GLY A 48 15.75 -10.72 -19.36
N GLY A 49 15.67 -9.80 -18.39
CA GLY A 49 15.01 -10.04 -17.11
C GLY A 49 13.50 -9.82 -17.14
N ASN A 50 12.82 -10.18 -16.06
CA ASN A 50 11.40 -9.94 -15.89
C ASN A 50 11.12 -8.48 -15.52
N PRO A 51 10.08 -7.85 -16.08
CA PRO A 51 9.78 -6.45 -15.81
C PRO A 51 9.51 -6.17 -14.32
N PHE A 52 10.02 -5.04 -13.85
CA PHE A 52 9.74 -4.52 -12.53
C PHE A 52 8.41 -3.75 -12.53
N ILE A 53 7.43 -4.27 -11.83
CA ILE A 53 6.09 -3.70 -11.74
C ILE A 53 5.75 -3.52 -10.26
N LEU A 54 5.34 -2.31 -9.90
CA LEU A 54 4.79 -2.00 -8.58
C LEU A 54 3.26 -2.07 -8.63
N ALA A 55 2.69 -2.84 -7.72
CA ALA A 55 1.24 -2.97 -7.62
C ALA A 55 0.60 -1.71 -6.99
N ARG A 56 -0.70 -1.54 -7.17
CA ARG A 56 -1.48 -0.42 -6.64
C ARG A 56 -1.47 -0.31 -5.12
N ASN A 57 -1.30 -1.42 -4.42
CA ASN A 57 -1.17 -1.49 -2.95
C ASN A 57 0.27 -1.36 -2.45
N GLU A 58 1.24 -1.19 -3.35
CA GLU A 58 2.66 -1.09 -3.00
C GLU A 58 3.20 0.34 -3.11
N ALA A 59 2.77 1.09 -4.12
CA ALA A 59 3.24 2.46 -4.33
C ALA A 59 2.23 3.31 -5.11
N TYR A 60 2.22 4.63 -4.86
CA TYR A 60 1.41 5.57 -5.64
C TYR A 60 1.80 5.57 -7.13
N ILE A 61 3.08 5.38 -7.46
CA ILE A 61 3.52 5.24 -8.84
C ILE A 61 2.91 3.99 -9.50
N GLY A 62 2.66 2.92 -8.75
CA GLY A 62 1.93 1.76 -9.24
C GLY A 62 0.48 2.09 -9.59
N VAL A 63 -0.21 2.89 -8.75
CA VAL A 63 -1.56 3.39 -9.04
C VAL A 63 -1.57 4.22 -10.32
N LEU A 64 -0.63 5.17 -10.44
CA LEU A 64 -0.51 6.06 -11.59
C LEU A 64 -0.30 5.28 -12.88
N ILE A 65 0.69 4.41 -12.93
CA ILE A 65 1.01 3.63 -14.14
C ILE A 65 -0.15 2.69 -14.50
N ASP A 66 -0.76 2.04 -13.53
CA ASP A 66 -1.91 1.17 -13.78
C ASP A 66 -3.11 1.95 -14.34
N ASP A 67 -3.42 3.13 -13.80
CA ASP A 67 -4.49 3.97 -14.33
C ASP A 67 -4.21 4.41 -15.77
N LEU A 68 -2.98 4.85 -16.09
CA LEU A 68 -2.60 5.26 -17.43
C LEU A 68 -2.71 4.13 -18.46
N VAL A 69 -2.29 2.92 -18.06
CA VAL A 69 -2.28 1.75 -18.96
C VAL A 69 -3.67 1.13 -19.12
N THR A 70 -4.48 1.14 -18.06
CA THR A 70 -5.78 0.43 -18.07
C THR A 70 -6.95 1.31 -18.48
N LYS A 71 -7.01 2.56 -18.00
CA LYS A 71 -8.13 3.48 -18.27
C LYS A 71 -7.90 4.32 -19.52
N GLY A 72 -6.61 4.58 -19.84
CA GLY A 72 -6.24 5.62 -20.79
C GLY A 72 -6.56 7.01 -20.21
N VAL A 73 -6.06 8.05 -20.85
CA VAL A 73 -6.32 9.43 -20.45
C VAL A 73 -6.48 10.29 -21.69
N ASP A 74 -7.53 11.08 -21.70
CA ASP A 74 -7.79 12.09 -22.74
C ASP A 74 -7.22 13.45 -22.32
N GLU A 75 -6.93 13.64 -21.03
CA GLU A 75 -6.36 14.82 -20.40
C GLU A 75 -5.07 14.47 -19.65
N PRO A 76 -4.19 15.45 -19.33
CA PRO A 76 -3.02 15.23 -18.49
C PRO A 76 -3.42 14.58 -17.16
N TYR A 77 -2.79 13.45 -16.84
CA TYR A 77 -3.10 12.70 -15.62
C TYR A 77 -2.45 13.34 -14.41
N ARG A 78 -3.25 13.64 -13.40
CA ARG A 78 -2.79 14.10 -12.10
C ARG A 78 -3.09 13.07 -11.02
N MET A 79 -2.09 12.76 -10.19
CA MET A 79 -2.23 11.83 -9.08
C MET A 79 -2.89 12.52 -7.89
N PHE A 80 -4.17 12.23 -7.69
CA PHE A 80 -4.89 12.60 -6.48
C PHE A 80 -4.91 11.44 -5.50
N THR A 81 -4.84 11.73 -4.21
CA THR A 81 -4.96 10.72 -3.16
C THR A 81 -6.29 9.96 -3.22
N SER A 82 -7.34 10.58 -3.77
CA SER A 82 -8.64 9.93 -4.01
C SER A 82 -8.61 8.81 -5.05
N ARG A 83 -7.57 8.75 -5.89
CA ARG A 83 -7.39 7.68 -6.88
C ARG A 83 -6.77 6.41 -6.31
N ALA A 84 -6.18 6.49 -5.13
CA ALA A 84 -5.59 5.34 -4.44
C ALA A 84 -6.63 4.70 -3.52
N GLU A 85 -6.97 3.45 -3.79
CA GLU A 85 -7.91 2.67 -3.00
C GLU A 85 -7.31 2.29 -1.64
N TYR A 86 -6.03 1.92 -1.61
CA TYR A 86 -5.35 1.36 -0.44
C TYR A 86 -4.51 2.39 0.29
N ARG A 87 -5.08 3.56 0.61
CA ARG A 87 -4.33 4.70 1.19
C ARG A 87 -3.63 4.36 2.50
N ILE A 88 -4.23 3.51 3.34
CA ILE A 88 -3.64 3.10 4.61
C ILE A 88 -2.41 2.22 4.42
N LEU A 89 -2.29 1.52 3.26
CA LEU A 89 -1.12 0.74 2.91
C LEU A 89 -0.04 1.58 2.22
N LEU A 90 -0.39 2.77 1.70
CA LEU A 90 0.51 3.64 0.93
C LEU A 90 0.96 4.86 1.73
N ARG A 91 1.11 4.71 3.04
CA ARG A 91 1.56 5.80 3.90
C ARG A 91 3.01 6.20 3.57
N GLN A 92 3.31 7.48 3.80
CA GLN A 92 4.64 8.02 3.60
C GLN A 92 5.65 7.47 4.63
N ASP A 93 5.20 7.31 5.89
CA ASP A 93 6.01 6.87 7.03
C ASP A 93 6.57 5.45 6.89
N ASP A 94 5.93 4.59 6.08
CA ASP A 94 6.36 3.20 5.87
C ASP A 94 6.86 2.91 4.45
N ALA A 95 7.14 3.93 3.65
CA ALA A 95 7.59 3.76 2.27
C ALA A 95 8.91 2.96 2.18
N ASP A 96 9.81 3.15 3.12
CA ASP A 96 11.05 2.39 3.24
C ASP A 96 10.79 0.90 3.50
N MET A 97 9.80 0.58 4.33
CA MET A 97 9.41 -0.79 4.66
C MET A 97 8.88 -1.56 3.43
N ARG A 98 8.25 -0.86 2.49
CA ARG A 98 7.66 -1.44 1.27
C ARG A 98 8.64 -1.51 0.09
N LEU A 99 9.51 -0.51 -0.06
CA LEU A 99 10.26 -0.31 -1.30
C LEU A 99 11.77 -0.56 -1.19
N THR A 100 12.39 -0.41 -0.01
CA THR A 100 13.87 -0.52 0.12
C THR A 100 14.38 -1.92 -0.20
N GLU A 101 13.69 -2.97 0.23
CA GLU A 101 14.09 -4.34 -0.07
C GLU A 101 14.03 -4.65 -1.58
N LYS A 102 12.97 -4.18 -2.25
CA LYS A 102 12.84 -4.29 -3.71
C LYS A 102 13.96 -3.53 -4.43
N SER A 103 14.24 -2.31 -3.97
CA SER A 103 15.32 -1.47 -4.49
C SER A 103 16.71 -2.08 -4.27
N TYR A 104 16.93 -2.74 -3.13
CA TYR A 104 18.18 -3.45 -2.84
C TYR A 104 18.38 -4.65 -3.77
N ASN A 105 17.33 -5.43 -4.00
CA ASN A 105 17.36 -6.57 -4.92
C ASN A 105 17.62 -6.17 -6.37
N LEU A 106 17.28 -4.94 -6.74
CA LEU A 106 17.60 -4.34 -8.04
C LEU A 106 19.01 -3.72 -8.10
N GLY A 107 19.76 -3.75 -6.99
CA GLY A 107 21.09 -3.11 -6.91
C GLY A 107 21.07 -1.59 -6.79
N LEU A 108 19.91 -0.97 -6.53
CA LEU A 108 19.76 0.49 -6.45
C LEU A 108 19.93 1.03 -5.03
N ALA A 109 19.51 0.28 -4.01
CA ALA A 109 19.74 0.68 -2.63
C ALA A 109 21.09 0.13 -2.13
N SER A 110 21.82 0.95 -1.36
CA SER A 110 23.08 0.53 -0.73
C SER A 110 22.85 -0.51 0.37
N THR A 111 23.88 -1.32 0.66
CA THR A 111 23.88 -2.27 1.77
C THR A 111 23.62 -1.58 3.11
N GLN A 112 24.15 -0.36 3.29
CA GLN A 112 23.90 0.43 4.50
C GLN A 112 22.41 0.77 4.65
N ARG A 113 21.75 1.20 3.56
CA ARG A 113 20.30 1.51 3.58
C ARG A 113 19.47 0.27 3.88
N HIS A 114 19.84 -0.87 3.30
CA HIS A 114 19.19 -2.14 3.57
C HIS A 114 19.38 -2.59 5.03
N SER A 115 20.58 -2.45 5.60
CA SER A 115 20.85 -2.77 7.01
C SER A 115 20.01 -1.91 7.96
N LEU A 116 19.86 -0.61 7.68
CA LEU A 116 19.00 0.28 8.46
C LEU A 116 17.50 -0.13 8.40
N LEU A 117 17.05 -0.67 7.26
CA LEU A 117 15.70 -1.22 7.16
C LEU A 117 15.53 -2.46 8.04
N ILE A 118 16.49 -3.38 8.03
CA ILE A 118 16.46 -4.59 8.86
C ILE A 118 16.42 -4.21 10.35
N GLU A 119 17.33 -3.34 10.78
CA GLU A 119 17.36 -2.82 12.15
C GLU A 119 16.00 -2.21 12.56
N LYS A 120 15.40 -1.38 11.69
CA LYS A 120 14.07 -0.79 11.93
C LYS A 120 13.00 -1.87 12.11
N LYS A 121 12.96 -2.87 11.21
CA LYS A 121 12.01 -3.99 11.29
C LYS A 121 12.15 -4.77 12.60
N GLU A 122 13.35 -5.08 12.99
CA GLU A 122 13.65 -5.82 14.22
C GLU A 122 13.19 -5.05 15.48
N HIS A 123 13.52 -3.77 15.57
CA HIS A 123 13.11 -2.93 16.70
C HIS A 123 11.60 -2.76 16.79
N ILE A 124 10.92 -2.52 15.68
CA ILE A 124 9.44 -2.43 15.66
C ILE A 124 8.80 -3.73 16.14
N ASN A 125 9.25 -4.87 15.62
CA ASN A 125 8.71 -6.17 16.02
C ASN A 125 8.99 -6.46 17.49
N HIS A 126 10.20 -6.16 17.97
CA HIS A 126 10.58 -6.32 19.38
C HIS A 126 9.69 -5.49 20.33
N LEU A 127 9.44 -4.21 19.99
CA LEU A 127 8.57 -3.34 20.79
C LEU A 127 7.12 -3.83 20.81
N ILE A 128 6.61 -4.32 19.68
CA ILE A 128 5.25 -4.88 19.60
C ILE A 128 5.16 -6.15 20.46
N GLU A 129 6.13 -7.04 20.36
CA GLU A 129 6.20 -8.27 21.18
C GLU A 129 6.29 -7.95 22.66
N PHE A 130 7.13 -6.99 23.03
CA PHE A 130 7.20 -6.49 24.38
C PHE A 130 5.85 -5.97 24.87
N ALA A 131 5.17 -5.15 24.07
CA ALA A 131 3.86 -4.59 24.42
C ALA A 131 2.78 -5.68 24.57
N LYS A 132 2.80 -6.73 23.75
CA LYS A 132 1.89 -7.88 23.84
C LYS A 132 2.13 -8.71 25.12
N ASN A 133 3.36 -8.82 25.56
CA ASN A 133 3.72 -9.69 26.68
C ASN A 133 3.72 -8.96 28.03
N TYR A 134 4.03 -7.67 28.06
CA TYR A 134 4.13 -6.91 29.30
C TYR A 134 2.76 -6.58 29.88
N SER A 135 2.57 -6.89 31.18
CA SER A 135 1.33 -6.61 31.91
C SER A 135 1.51 -5.40 32.83
N VAL A 136 0.58 -4.45 32.72
CA VAL A 136 0.56 -3.21 33.49
C VAL A 136 -0.45 -3.33 34.61
N LYS A 137 -0.01 -3.05 35.86
CA LYS A 137 -0.88 -3.09 37.04
C LYS A 137 -1.37 -1.68 37.39
N PRO A 138 -2.65 -1.51 37.77
CA PRO A 138 -3.28 -0.22 38.08
C PRO A 138 -2.50 0.63 39.07
N GLN A 139 -2.03 0.00 40.13
CA GLN A 139 -1.35 0.66 41.26
C GLN A 139 -0.08 1.44 40.87
N TYR A 140 0.56 1.08 39.76
CA TYR A 140 1.81 1.73 39.33
C TYR A 140 1.59 2.83 38.29
N ILE A 141 0.44 2.89 37.65
CA ILE A 141 0.27 3.75 36.48
C ILE A 141 -0.92 4.73 36.60
N ASN A 142 -1.92 4.45 37.44
CA ASN A 142 -3.16 5.22 37.47
C ASN A 142 -2.93 6.71 37.73
N SER A 143 -2.06 7.08 38.67
CA SER A 143 -1.72 8.49 38.94
C SER A 143 -1.11 9.19 37.73
N GLY A 144 -0.36 8.47 36.92
CA GLY A 144 0.18 8.95 35.66
C GLY A 144 -0.89 9.09 34.57
N LEU A 145 -1.80 8.12 34.46
CA LEU A 145 -2.88 8.14 33.48
C LEU A 145 -3.85 9.30 33.71
N GLU A 146 -4.17 9.61 34.96
CA GLU A 146 -5.00 10.77 35.34
C GLU A 146 -4.35 12.09 34.91
N ARG A 147 -3.03 12.22 35.12
CA ARG A 147 -2.26 13.40 34.64
C ARG A 147 -2.26 13.53 33.12
N LEU A 148 -2.29 12.40 32.41
CA LEU A 148 -2.38 12.37 30.94
C LEU A 148 -3.84 12.49 30.42
N GLY A 149 -4.82 12.74 31.29
CA GLY A 149 -6.21 12.97 30.90
C GLY A 149 -6.93 11.70 30.38
N THR A 150 -6.51 10.50 30.83
CA THR A 150 -7.15 9.24 30.46
C THR A 150 -7.67 8.48 31.68
N SER A 151 -8.68 7.66 31.47
CA SER A 151 -9.34 6.93 32.55
C SER A 151 -8.37 5.96 33.26
N PRO A 152 -8.40 5.88 34.61
CA PRO A 152 -7.60 4.92 35.36
C PRO A 152 -7.99 3.48 35.02
N LEU A 153 -7.07 2.56 35.24
CA LEU A 153 -7.26 1.12 35.06
C LEU A 153 -8.00 0.55 36.27
N LYS A 154 -9.00 -0.30 36.04
CA LYS A 154 -9.70 -1.05 37.08
C LYS A 154 -9.00 -2.38 37.39
N GLN A 155 -8.32 -2.96 36.44
CA GLN A 155 -7.61 -4.24 36.53
C GLN A 155 -6.30 -4.18 35.72
N GLY A 156 -5.43 -5.17 35.91
CA GLY A 156 -4.24 -5.32 35.07
C GLY A 156 -4.58 -5.59 33.61
N ILE A 157 -3.92 -4.90 32.71
CA ILE A 157 -4.10 -5.06 31.26
C ILE A 157 -2.74 -5.26 30.60
N LYS A 158 -2.74 -5.68 29.34
CA LYS A 158 -1.51 -5.70 28.54
C LYS A 158 -1.12 -4.28 28.12
N LEU A 159 0.18 -4.05 27.97
CA LEU A 159 0.70 -2.74 27.54
C LEU A 159 0.16 -2.35 26.16
N ILE A 160 -0.01 -3.31 25.26
CA ILE A 160 -0.60 -3.06 23.94
C ILE A 160 -1.99 -2.45 24.03
N ASP A 161 -2.85 -2.90 24.97
CA ASP A 161 -4.20 -2.37 25.17
C ASP A 161 -4.16 -0.93 25.68
N LEU A 162 -3.09 -0.57 26.39
CA LEU A 162 -2.89 0.79 26.86
C LEU A 162 -2.47 1.71 25.71
N ILE A 163 -1.56 1.25 24.82
CA ILE A 163 -1.09 1.99 23.64
C ILE A 163 -2.26 2.26 22.66
N LEU A 164 -3.24 1.37 22.57
CA LEU A 164 -4.42 1.55 21.73
C LEU A 164 -5.29 2.75 22.12
N ARG A 165 -5.12 3.32 23.32
CA ARG A 165 -5.88 4.52 23.70
C ARG A 165 -5.45 5.74 22.90
N PRO A 166 -6.38 6.49 22.26
CA PRO A 166 -6.02 7.60 21.36
C PRO A 166 -5.19 8.72 22.02
N GLN A 167 -5.41 8.97 23.32
CA GLN A 167 -4.76 10.04 24.07
C GLN A 167 -3.32 9.72 24.45
N LEU A 168 -2.92 8.45 24.37
CA LEU A 168 -1.63 7.97 24.81
C LEU A 168 -0.69 7.72 23.61
N SER A 169 0.56 8.12 23.73
CA SER A 169 1.65 7.74 22.86
C SER A 169 2.62 6.82 23.57
N ILE A 170 3.39 6.04 22.82
CA ILE A 170 4.44 5.17 23.39
C ILE A 170 5.41 6.00 24.23
N SER A 171 5.81 7.19 23.77
CA SER A 171 6.72 8.08 24.49
C SER A 171 6.16 8.50 25.84
N LYS A 172 4.88 8.94 25.91
CA LYS A 172 4.22 9.31 27.17
C LYS A 172 4.10 8.13 28.14
N ILE A 173 3.81 6.94 27.62
CA ILE A 173 3.73 5.73 28.43
C ILE A 173 5.12 5.32 28.96
N ALA A 174 6.17 5.53 28.19
CA ALA A 174 7.54 5.22 28.60
C ALA A 174 8.00 6.04 29.81
N GLU A 175 7.51 7.27 29.97
CA GLU A 175 7.75 8.10 31.17
C GLU A 175 7.14 7.48 32.44
N LEU A 176 6.09 6.70 32.30
CA LEU A 176 5.39 6.05 33.41
C LEU A 176 5.85 4.61 33.66
N ILE A 177 6.46 3.96 32.67
CA ILE A 177 6.86 2.55 32.71
C ILE A 177 8.36 2.43 32.43
N PRO A 178 9.21 2.34 33.49
CA PRO A 178 10.68 2.26 33.34
C PRO A 178 11.14 1.06 32.51
N ALA A 179 10.37 -0.04 32.49
CA ALA A 179 10.66 -1.21 31.67
C ALA A 179 10.55 -0.90 30.17
N LEU A 180 9.53 -0.17 29.75
CA LEU A 180 9.38 0.27 28.37
C LEU A 180 10.47 1.27 27.98
N HIS A 181 10.79 2.20 28.88
CA HIS A 181 11.87 3.17 28.67
C HIS A 181 13.21 2.47 28.37
N LYS A 182 13.55 1.43 29.14
CA LYS A 182 14.75 0.64 28.90
C LYS A 182 14.76 -0.07 27.55
N GLU A 183 13.62 -0.57 27.07
CA GLU A 183 13.55 -1.19 25.74
C GLU A 183 13.74 -0.15 24.63
N ILE A 184 13.17 1.02 24.80
CA ILE A 184 13.34 2.14 23.86
C ILE A 184 14.78 2.64 23.83
N ASP A 185 15.49 2.66 24.96
CA ASP A 185 16.89 3.11 25.05
C ASP A 185 17.89 2.18 24.36
N LYS A 186 17.50 0.95 24.05
CA LYS A 186 18.30 0.04 23.23
C LYS A 186 18.38 0.48 21.77
N ILE A 187 17.44 1.31 21.32
CA ILE A 187 17.38 1.81 19.95
C ILE A 187 18.38 2.97 19.80
N LYS A 188 19.43 2.75 19.02
CA LYS A 188 20.52 3.72 18.84
C LYS A 188 20.25 4.69 17.69
N ASN A 189 19.62 4.18 16.60
CA ASN A 189 19.42 4.94 15.37
C ASN A 189 17.93 5.16 15.12
N ARG A 190 17.54 6.33 14.64
CA ARG A 190 16.17 6.64 14.19
C ARG A 190 15.11 6.33 15.25
N LYS A 191 15.42 6.58 16.51
CA LYS A 191 14.61 6.23 17.69
C LYS A 191 13.17 6.72 17.57
N ASP A 192 13.00 8.00 17.28
CA ASP A 192 11.67 8.63 17.22
C ASP A 192 10.82 8.04 16.06
N GLU A 193 11.44 7.81 14.93
CA GLU A 193 10.78 7.20 13.77
C GLU A 193 10.35 5.76 14.07
N ILE A 194 11.17 4.97 14.77
CA ILE A 194 10.83 3.60 15.13
C ILE A 194 9.69 3.57 16.14
N ILE A 195 9.69 4.48 17.12
CA ILE A 195 8.62 4.61 18.10
C ILE A 195 7.31 4.97 17.40
N GLU A 196 7.33 6.00 16.54
CA GLU A 196 6.16 6.43 15.77
C GLU A 196 5.62 5.31 14.88
N ALA A 197 6.49 4.64 14.12
CA ALA A 197 6.10 3.53 13.26
C ALA A 197 5.50 2.35 14.07
N THR A 198 6.05 2.08 15.27
CA THR A 198 5.50 1.07 16.18
C THR A 198 4.11 1.45 16.68
N GLU A 199 3.93 2.70 17.10
CA GLU A 199 2.66 3.21 17.57
C GLU A 199 1.59 3.16 16.49
N ILE A 200 1.90 3.61 15.28
CA ILE A 200 1.00 3.56 14.13
C ILE A 200 0.64 2.11 13.81
N ARG A 201 1.61 1.20 13.79
CA ARG A 201 1.36 -0.21 13.50
C ARG A 201 0.43 -0.87 14.52
N ILE A 202 0.60 -0.56 15.82
CA ILE A 202 -0.29 -1.07 16.89
C ILE A 202 -1.71 -0.47 16.74
N LYS A 203 -1.80 0.86 16.61
CA LYS A 203 -3.11 1.53 16.58
C LYS A 203 -3.93 1.22 15.34
N TYR A 204 -3.29 0.95 14.21
CA TYR A 204 -3.94 0.72 12.92
C TYR A 204 -3.86 -0.73 12.44
N GLU A 205 -3.35 -1.69 13.24
CA GLU A 205 -3.18 -3.10 12.88
C GLU A 205 -4.45 -3.68 12.23
N GLY A 206 -5.61 -3.53 12.86
CA GLY A 206 -6.86 -4.07 12.35
C GLY A 206 -7.33 -3.45 11.02
N TYR A 207 -7.03 -2.17 10.79
CA TYR A 207 -7.34 -1.51 9.52
C TYR A 207 -6.38 -1.94 8.42
N ILE A 208 -5.09 -2.02 8.73
CA ILE A 208 -4.04 -2.46 7.81
C ILE A 208 -4.30 -3.89 7.34
N ASP A 209 -4.63 -4.80 8.25
CA ASP A 209 -4.88 -6.19 7.91
C ASP A 209 -6.16 -6.36 7.07
N ARG A 210 -7.20 -5.59 7.37
CA ARG A 210 -8.41 -5.57 6.54
C ARG A 210 -8.12 -5.10 5.12
N GLU A 211 -7.39 -4.01 4.97
CA GLU A 211 -7.01 -3.49 3.65
C GLU A 211 -6.11 -4.46 2.88
N LYS A 212 -5.18 -5.14 3.55
CA LYS A 212 -4.36 -6.19 2.93
C LYS A 212 -5.23 -7.33 2.41
N MET A 213 -6.18 -7.81 3.21
CA MET A 213 -7.09 -8.87 2.76
C MET A 213 -7.92 -8.45 1.54
N ILE A 214 -8.37 -7.19 1.49
CA ILE A 214 -9.10 -6.66 0.34
C ILE A 214 -8.17 -6.60 -0.89
N ALA A 215 -6.95 -6.07 -0.73
CA ALA A 215 -5.96 -5.98 -1.79
C ALA A 215 -5.61 -7.37 -2.36
N ASP A 216 -5.38 -8.35 -1.49
CA ASP A 216 -5.07 -9.72 -1.89
C ASP A 216 -6.25 -10.38 -2.62
N LYS A 217 -7.48 -10.12 -2.17
CA LYS A 217 -8.68 -10.62 -2.87
C LYS A 217 -8.78 -10.03 -4.27
N ILE A 218 -8.57 -8.73 -4.42
CA ILE A 218 -8.63 -8.06 -5.73
C ILE A 218 -7.49 -8.53 -6.62
N SER A 219 -6.27 -8.67 -6.10
CA SER A 219 -5.12 -9.17 -6.87
C SER A 219 -5.36 -10.59 -7.45
N ARG A 220 -6.03 -11.47 -6.69
CA ARG A 220 -6.44 -12.79 -7.23
C ARG A 220 -7.41 -12.67 -8.39
N LEU A 221 -8.27 -11.64 -8.39
CA LEU A 221 -9.23 -11.37 -9.46
C LEU A 221 -8.58 -10.75 -10.70
N GLU A 222 -7.42 -10.10 -10.56
CA GLU A 222 -6.67 -9.49 -11.68
C GLU A 222 -6.19 -10.49 -12.72
N ASN A 223 -5.96 -11.72 -12.31
CA ASN A 223 -5.54 -12.80 -13.20
C ASN A 223 -6.72 -13.46 -13.96
N ILE A 224 -7.96 -13.14 -13.63
CA ILE A 224 -9.14 -13.71 -14.29
C ILE A 224 -9.45 -12.90 -15.54
N ARG A 225 -9.08 -13.43 -16.70
CA ARG A 225 -9.44 -12.85 -17.99
C ARG A 225 -10.89 -13.19 -18.32
N ILE A 226 -11.67 -12.15 -18.64
CA ILE A 226 -13.08 -12.28 -19.05
C ILE A 226 -13.30 -11.91 -20.51
N LYS A 227 -12.33 -11.29 -21.17
CA LYS A 227 -12.42 -10.89 -22.56
C LYS A 227 -12.60 -12.10 -23.48
N GLY A 228 -13.64 -12.05 -24.31
CA GLY A 228 -13.96 -13.13 -25.26
C GLY A 228 -14.64 -14.36 -24.63
N LYS A 229 -14.87 -14.40 -23.33
CA LYS A 229 -15.61 -15.48 -22.67
C LYS A 229 -17.13 -15.27 -22.66
N PHE A 230 -17.58 -14.02 -22.77
CA PHE A 230 -18.98 -13.66 -22.68
C PHE A 230 -19.38 -12.76 -23.84
N ASP A 231 -20.58 -12.97 -24.35
CA ASP A 231 -21.25 -11.96 -25.15
C ASP A 231 -21.88 -10.92 -24.22
N TYR A 232 -21.13 -9.83 -23.98
CA TYR A 232 -21.56 -8.77 -23.10
C TYR A 232 -22.84 -8.06 -23.55
N ASN A 233 -23.20 -8.17 -24.83
CA ASN A 233 -24.45 -7.59 -25.38
C ASN A 233 -25.67 -8.39 -24.92
N SER A 234 -25.50 -9.67 -24.66
CA SER A 234 -26.58 -10.54 -24.14
C SER A 234 -26.84 -10.34 -22.65
N ILE A 235 -25.89 -9.76 -21.88
CA ILE A 235 -26.03 -9.56 -20.44
C ILE A 235 -26.73 -8.22 -20.19
N LYS A 236 -28.05 -8.26 -20.05
CA LYS A 236 -28.90 -7.07 -19.87
C LYS A 236 -28.62 -6.27 -18.60
N GLN A 237 -28.03 -6.91 -17.57
CA GLN A 237 -27.74 -6.33 -16.27
C GLN A 237 -26.49 -5.42 -16.27
N LEU A 238 -25.65 -5.48 -17.31
CA LEU A 238 -24.46 -4.63 -17.42
C LEU A 238 -24.79 -3.28 -18.04
N SER A 239 -24.20 -2.21 -17.48
CA SER A 239 -24.28 -0.88 -18.09
C SER A 239 -23.57 -0.85 -19.46
N THR A 240 -23.97 0.08 -20.33
CA THR A 240 -23.37 0.22 -21.68
C THR A 240 -21.87 0.51 -21.61
N GLU A 241 -21.45 1.30 -20.63
CA GLU A 241 -20.05 1.62 -20.40
C GLU A 241 -19.24 0.39 -19.92
N ALA A 242 -19.82 -0.41 -19.02
CA ALA A 242 -19.24 -1.65 -18.57
C ALA A 242 -19.00 -2.63 -19.72
N ARG A 243 -19.97 -2.79 -20.63
CA ARG A 243 -19.86 -3.68 -21.79
C ARG A 243 -18.68 -3.34 -22.71
N GLN A 244 -18.37 -2.06 -22.86
CA GLN A 244 -17.30 -1.59 -23.74
C GLN A 244 -15.90 -1.72 -23.15
N LYS A 245 -15.77 -1.68 -21.83
CA LYS A 245 -14.48 -1.58 -21.11
C LYS A 245 -14.04 -2.86 -20.41
N LEU A 246 -14.85 -3.93 -20.41
CA LEU A 246 -14.55 -5.16 -19.70
C LEU A 246 -13.48 -5.99 -20.39
N ASP A 247 -12.31 -6.11 -19.75
CA ASP A 247 -11.23 -7.01 -20.17
C ASP A 247 -10.86 -8.02 -19.07
N LYS A 248 -10.84 -7.57 -17.81
CA LYS A 248 -10.56 -8.39 -16.62
C LYS A 248 -11.52 -8.04 -15.49
N ILE A 249 -11.82 -9.00 -14.61
CA ILE A 249 -12.75 -8.78 -13.50
C ILE A 249 -12.29 -7.66 -12.56
N ALA A 250 -11.01 -7.61 -12.22
CA ALA A 250 -10.49 -6.56 -11.34
C ALA A 250 -10.51 -5.17 -11.99
N GLN A 251 -10.31 -5.09 -13.30
CA GLN A 251 -10.47 -3.83 -14.04
C GLN A 251 -11.94 -3.40 -14.07
N ALA A 252 -12.87 -4.35 -14.21
CA ALA A 252 -14.31 -4.07 -14.13
C ALA A 252 -14.68 -3.39 -12.80
N ALA A 253 -14.14 -3.85 -11.67
CA ALA A 253 -14.42 -3.26 -10.36
C ALA A 253 -13.98 -1.79 -10.22
N ARG A 254 -13.10 -1.30 -11.11
CA ARG A 254 -12.55 0.06 -11.10
C ARG A 254 -13.23 1.00 -12.10
N ILE A 255 -14.13 0.48 -12.93
CA ILE A 255 -14.87 1.29 -13.91
C ILE A 255 -16.00 2.02 -13.18
N PRO A 256 -16.10 3.35 -13.29
CA PRO A 256 -17.24 4.10 -12.77
C PRO A 256 -18.55 3.55 -13.35
N GLY A 257 -19.53 3.27 -12.49
CA GLY A 257 -20.81 2.72 -12.90
C GLY A 257 -20.93 1.19 -12.86
N ILE A 258 -19.86 0.45 -12.52
CA ILE A 258 -19.95 -0.98 -12.21
C ILE A 258 -20.13 -1.16 -10.71
N SER A 259 -21.20 -1.84 -10.33
CA SER A 259 -21.48 -2.16 -8.93
C SER A 259 -20.80 -3.46 -8.50
N PRO A 260 -20.61 -3.68 -7.17
CA PRO A 260 -20.16 -4.97 -6.65
C PRO A 260 -21.06 -6.14 -7.07
N SER A 261 -22.35 -5.88 -7.31
CA SER A 261 -23.31 -6.88 -7.81
C SER A 261 -22.98 -7.33 -9.23
N ASP A 262 -22.56 -6.40 -10.09
CA ASP A 262 -22.16 -6.72 -11.46
C ASP A 262 -20.91 -7.61 -11.48
N ILE A 263 -19.96 -7.34 -10.58
CA ILE A 263 -18.77 -8.16 -10.41
C ILE A 263 -19.13 -9.58 -9.95
N ASN A 264 -20.06 -9.72 -9.01
CA ASN A 264 -20.51 -11.02 -8.54
C ASN A 264 -21.21 -11.81 -9.67
N ILE A 265 -22.01 -11.14 -10.51
CA ILE A 265 -22.62 -11.77 -11.68
C ILE A 265 -21.54 -12.31 -12.63
N LEU A 266 -20.51 -11.53 -12.92
CA LEU A 266 -19.41 -11.94 -13.79
C LEU A 266 -18.61 -13.11 -13.18
N LEU A 267 -18.42 -13.13 -11.86
CA LEU A 267 -17.77 -14.25 -11.15
C LEU A 267 -18.58 -15.52 -11.26
N VAL A 268 -19.89 -15.47 -11.02
CA VAL A 268 -20.80 -16.61 -11.13
C VAL A 268 -20.81 -17.15 -12.57
N LEU A 269 -20.93 -16.26 -13.57
CA LEU A 269 -20.90 -16.64 -14.98
C LEU A 269 -19.52 -17.21 -15.41
N SER A 270 -18.45 -16.85 -14.72
CA SER A 270 -17.11 -17.42 -14.95
C SER A 270 -16.89 -18.81 -14.30
N GLY A 271 -17.90 -19.32 -13.57
CA GLY A 271 -17.86 -20.62 -12.91
C GLY A 271 -17.12 -20.60 -11.57
N ARG A 272 -17.16 -19.50 -10.85
CA ARG A 272 -16.51 -19.32 -9.53
C ARG A 272 -17.43 -18.69 -8.51
#